data_32e7e35218d8a3b577e619d917ed176d
#
_entry.id   32e7e35218d8a3b577e619d917ed176d
#
_cell.length_a   1.000
_cell.length_b   1.000
_cell.length_c   1.000
_cell.angle_alpha   90.00
_cell.angle_beta   90.00
_cell.angle_gamma   90.00
#
_symmetry.space_group_name_H-M   'P 1'
#
loop_
_entity.id
_entity.type
_entity.pdbx_description
1 polymer ?
#
loop_
_entity_poly.entity_id
_entity_poly.type
_entity_poly.pdbx_seq_one_letter_code
_entity_poly.pdbx_strand_id
1 'polypeptide(L)'
;MYKRQVYEGPIPAESGDATVIDATGKYLLPGAIDDQVHFREPGLTHKGDIASESRAAVAGGVTTFMDMPNTKPQTTTLADLEWKLQRGAETSVANYSFFFGGTNDNMDEIRKLDRSRVPGLKLFLGSSTGNMLVDKKDSLERIFGEAGMLIAIHAEKEEVIKRNIAHYTGLRGDDLDISFHSKIRSEEACYASSSEAVELATRLGSRLHILHLSTAKELSLLSNKLPLSEKKITGEVCVHHLWFHDGDYEQFGNRIKWNPSIKTLADRTALREAVNNNTIDIVATDHAPHLLSEKEGSCLKAASGGPLIQHSLIVMLELAMEGRFTYEKVVEKMAHMPAELFRIDRRGYIRPGYYADLVLIDPKETWTVAKENILYKCGWSPFEGYTFHHAVWKTFVNGQLAYDNGRVNDEVRGMEARYR
;
A
#
# COMPACT_ATOMS: atom_id res chain seq x y z
N MET A 1 16.91 -16.65 11.40
CA MET A 1 16.60 -18.10 11.44
C MET A 1 15.53 -18.37 10.41
N TYR A 2 15.78 -19.28 9.47
CA TYR A 2 14.80 -19.64 8.45
C TYR A 2 13.86 -20.70 8.99
N LYS A 3 12.57 -20.39 9.08
CA LYS A 3 11.54 -21.40 9.31
C LYS A 3 10.79 -21.66 8.01
N ARG A 4 10.26 -22.83 7.87
CA ARG A 4 9.66 -23.31 6.65
C ARG A 4 8.63 -24.38 6.96
N GLN A 5 7.61 -24.48 6.14
CA GLN A 5 6.81 -25.69 6.13
C GLN A 5 7.66 -26.85 5.59
N VAL A 6 7.66 -27.93 6.30
CA VAL A 6 8.50 -29.09 5.99
C VAL A 6 7.70 -30.37 5.91
N TYR A 7 6.45 -30.37 6.43
CA TYR A 7 5.73 -31.59 6.64
C TYR A 7 4.21 -31.37 6.74
N GLU A 8 3.45 -32.22 6.08
CA GLU A 8 2.01 -32.39 6.25
C GLU A 8 1.76 -33.78 6.84
N GLY A 9 1.24 -33.85 8.08
CA GLY A 9 0.99 -35.11 8.79
C GLY A 9 1.13 -34.97 10.30
N PRO A 10 1.17 -36.09 11.03
CA PRO A 10 1.37 -36.08 12.48
C PRO A 10 2.69 -35.41 12.85
N ILE A 11 2.74 -34.72 13.99
CA ILE A 11 3.96 -34.06 14.47
C ILE A 11 5.08 -35.10 14.58
N PRO A 12 6.24 -34.89 13.92
CA PRO A 12 7.35 -35.82 14.02
C PRO A 12 7.84 -35.99 15.45
N ALA A 13 8.16 -37.22 15.87
CA ALA A 13 8.68 -37.50 17.19
C ALA A 13 10.03 -36.79 17.51
N GLU A 14 10.77 -36.37 16.46
CA GLU A 14 12.04 -35.65 16.51
C GLU A 14 11.91 -34.14 16.58
N SER A 15 10.72 -33.59 16.90
CA SER A 15 10.50 -32.13 16.96
C SER A 15 11.36 -31.43 18.05
N GLY A 16 11.99 -32.16 18.94
CA GLY A 16 12.93 -31.67 19.95
C GLY A 16 12.34 -30.51 20.80
N ASP A 17 13.10 -29.44 20.98
CA ASP A 17 12.68 -28.24 21.72
C ASP A 17 11.80 -27.28 20.92
N ALA A 18 11.13 -27.75 19.87
CA ALA A 18 10.26 -26.91 19.05
C ALA A 18 9.01 -26.45 19.84
N THR A 19 8.71 -25.16 19.76
CA THR A 19 7.44 -24.64 20.27
C THR A 19 6.32 -25.09 19.31
N VAL A 20 5.36 -25.84 19.85
CA VAL A 20 4.18 -26.28 19.13
C VAL A 20 3.05 -25.30 19.36
N ILE A 21 2.44 -24.81 18.28
CA ILE A 21 1.26 -23.94 18.32
C ILE A 21 0.11 -24.71 17.70
N ASP A 22 -0.92 -24.99 18.51
CA ASP A 22 -2.16 -25.58 17.99
C ASP A 22 -2.96 -24.50 17.25
N ALA A 23 -3.01 -24.62 15.93
CA ALA A 23 -3.74 -23.74 15.03
C ALA A 23 -5.01 -24.39 14.47
N THR A 24 -5.58 -25.39 15.17
CA THR A 24 -6.81 -26.04 14.76
C THR A 24 -7.93 -25.03 14.53
N GLY A 25 -8.53 -25.07 13.35
CA GLY A 25 -9.60 -24.15 12.93
C GLY A 25 -9.16 -22.74 12.54
N LYS A 26 -7.86 -22.47 12.46
CA LYS A 26 -7.28 -21.21 11.95
C LYS A 26 -6.82 -21.35 10.51
N TYR A 27 -6.71 -20.23 9.81
CA TYR A 27 -6.05 -20.17 8.49
C TYR A 27 -4.60 -19.77 8.67
N LEU A 28 -3.69 -20.52 8.07
CA LEU A 28 -2.28 -20.15 7.97
C LEU A 28 -2.02 -19.53 6.60
N LEU A 29 -1.65 -18.25 6.58
CA LEU A 29 -1.38 -17.49 5.38
C LEU A 29 0.08 -17.02 5.36
N PRO A 30 0.71 -16.79 4.18
CA PRO A 30 1.92 -15.99 4.11
C PRO A 30 1.63 -14.58 4.58
N GLY A 31 2.59 -13.93 5.20
CA GLY A 31 2.46 -12.56 5.64
C GLY A 31 2.16 -11.62 4.48
N ALA A 32 1.21 -10.71 4.66
CA ALA A 32 0.88 -9.72 3.66
C ALA A 32 2.06 -8.75 3.45
N ILE A 33 2.20 -8.27 2.21
CA ILE A 33 3.19 -7.29 1.77
C ILE A 33 2.43 -6.08 1.27
N ASP A 34 2.67 -4.92 1.90
CA ASP A 34 2.06 -3.65 1.52
C ASP A 34 3.10 -2.76 0.84
N ASP A 35 2.97 -2.58 -0.44
CA ASP A 35 3.95 -1.85 -1.26
C ASP A 35 3.68 -0.35 -1.32
N GLN A 36 2.62 0.15 -0.68
CA GLN A 36 2.31 1.57 -0.67
C GLN A 36 1.87 2.07 0.71
N VAL A 37 2.84 2.59 1.48
CA VAL A 37 2.55 3.21 2.78
C VAL A 37 3.29 4.54 2.95
N HIS A 38 2.79 5.39 3.85
CA HIS A 38 3.35 6.67 4.23
C HIS A 38 3.50 6.72 5.76
N PHE A 39 4.59 6.18 6.29
CA PHE A 39 4.83 6.11 7.75
C PHE A 39 5.30 7.44 8.36
N ARG A 40 5.40 8.48 7.52
CA ARG A 40 5.58 9.88 7.95
C ARG A 40 6.93 10.21 8.57
N GLU A 41 7.84 9.29 8.76
CA GLU A 41 9.17 9.51 9.29
C GLU A 41 10.22 9.51 8.16
N PRO A 42 11.10 10.54 8.13
CA PRO A 42 11.25 11.65 9.06
C PRO A 42 10.27 12.82 8.88
N GLY A 43 10.23 13.69 9.89
CA GLY A 43 9.71 15.07 9.81
C GLY A 43 8.20 15.26 9.97
N LEU A 44 7.40 14.20 9.88
CA LEU A 44 5.95 14.24 10.05
C LEU A 44 5.49 13.28 11.15
N THR A 45 6.35 12.99 12.10
CA THR A 45 6.20 11.95 13.13
C THR A 45 5.05 12.19 14.12
N HIS A 46 4.46 13.37 14.12
CA HIS A 46 3.24 13.63 14.90
C HIS A 46 2.02 12.85 14.38
N LYS A 47 2.05 12.40 13.11
CA LYS A 47 0.95 11.64 12.47
C LYS A 47 1.18 10.13 12.50
N GLY A 48 2.43 9.70 12.42
CA GLY A 48 2.89 8.32 12.35
C GLY A 48 4.41 8.28 12.32
N ASP A 49 4.99 7.17 12.70
CA ASP A 49 6.42 6.88 12.57
C ASP A 49 6.65 5.41 12.26
N ILE A 50 7.88 5.03 11.91
CA ILE A 50 8.20 3.64 11.54
C ILE A 50 7.90 2.68 12.71
N ALA A 51 8.16 3.10 13.95
CA ALA A 51 7.89 2.26 15.11
C ALA A 51 6.39 2.01 15.29
N SER A 52 5.56 3.05 15.34
CA SER A 52 4.12 2.92 15.58
C SER A 52 3.41 2.21 14.44
N GLU A 53 3.70 2.59 13.19
CA GLU A 53 2.97 2.05 12.04
C GLU A 53 3.42 0.62 11.68
N SER A 54 4.68 0.23 11.97
CA SER A 54 5.09 -1.17 11.83
C SER A 54 4.43 -2.09 12.87
N ARG A 55 4.12 -1.57 14.08
CA ARG A 55 3.30 -2.27 15.08
C ARG A 55 1.87 -2.48 14.59
N ALA A 56 1.27 -1.45 14.01
CA ALA A 56 -0.04 -1.55 13.38
C ALA A 56 -0.03 -2.54 12.20
N ALA A 57 1.05 -2.57 11.41
CA ALA A 57 1.24 -3.50 10.31
C ALA A 57 1.20 -4.96 10.79
N VAL A 58 2.03 -5.35 11.76
CA VAL A 58 2.05 -6.74 12.24
C VAL A 58 0.76 -7.15 12.95
N ALA A 59 0.08 -6.21 13.61
CA ALA A 59 -1.25 -6.45 14.18
C ALA A 59 -2.31 -6.70 13.09
N GLY A 60 -2.12 -6.12 11.90
CA GLY A 60 -2.94 -6.36 10.71
C GLY A 60 -2.52 -7.54 9.85
N GLY A 61 -1.48 -8.29 10.23
CA GLY A 61 -0.95 -9.40 9.43
C GLY A 61 -0.04 -8.97 8.27
N VAL A 62 0.35 -7.69 8.20
CA VAL A 62 1.33 -7.19 7.23
C VAL A 62 2.72 -7.37 7.80
N THR A 63 3.53 -8.20 7.14
CA THR A 63 4.87 -8.57 7.60
C THR A 63 5.99 -7.81 6.89
N THR A 64 5.67 -7.16 5.77
CA THR A 64 6.62 -6.38 4.98
C THR A 64 5.92 -5.15 4.41
N PHE A 65 6.53 -3.98 4.52
CA PHE A 65 6.01 -2.74 3.94
C PHE A 65 7.06 -2.02 3.09
N MET A 66 6.60 -1.19 2.16
CA MET A 66 7.42 -0.31 1.34
C MET A 66 6.94 1.13 1.52
N ASP A 67 7.75 1.94 2.21
CA ASP A 67 7.38 3.31 2.55
C ASP A 67 7.76 4.29 1.44
N MET A 68 6.86 5.25 1.20
CA MET A 68 6.99 6.25 0.15
C MET A 68 7.97 7.37 0.52
N PRO A 69 8.59 8.04 -0.49
CA PRO A 69 9.69 8.99 -0.27
C PRO A 69 9.27 10.38 0.16
N ASN A 70 7.97 10.72 0.20
CA ASN A 70 7.47 12.09 0.44
C ASN A 70 7.45 12.49 1.92
N THR A 71 8.54 12.29 2.60
CA THR A 71 8.85 12.69 3.99
C THR A 71 9.52 14.07 4.07
N LYS A 72 9.98 14.49 5.24
CA LYS A 72 10.71 15.76 5.45
C LYS A 72 11.97 15.52 6.29
N PRO A 73 13.17 15.46 5.68
CA PRO A 73 13.43 15.58 4.24
C PRO A 73 12.82 14.44 3.42
N GLN A 74 12.74 14.66 2.11
CA GLN A 74 12.28 13.66 1.14
C GLN A 74 13.40 12.64 0.88
N THR A 75 13.05 11.39 0.59
CA THR A 75 14.04 10.34 0.29
C THR A 75 14.46 10.43 -1.19
N THR A 76 15.26 11.42 -1.52
CA THR A 76 15.70 11.75 -2.89
C THR A 76 17.22 11.77 -3.05
N THR A 77 17.97 11.50 -1.98
CA THR A 77 19.40 11.29 -1.97
C THR A 77 19.76 9.95 -1.33
N LEU A 78 20.96 9.44 -1.63
CA LEU A 78 21.45 8.20 -1.00
C LEU A 78 21.57 8.35 0.52
N ALA A 79 21.90 9.53 1.01
CA ALA A 79 22.01 9.79 2.44
C ALA A 79 20.64 9.68 3.14
N ASP A 80 19.57 10.23 2.53
CA ASP A 80 18.22 10.12 3.07
C ASP A 80 17.73 8.66 3.08
N LEU A 81 18.05 7.91 2.02
CA LEU A 81 17.72 6.48 1.94
C LEU A 81 18.42 5.68 3.05
N GLU A 82 19.73 5.89 3.22
CA GLU A 82 20.51 5.18 4.24
C GLU A 82 20.01 5.52 5.65
N TRP A 83 19.66 6.76 5.91
CA TRP A 83 19.04 7.17 7.18
C TRP A 83 17.75 6.39 7.46
N LYS A 84 16.86 6.28 6.46
CA LYS A 84 15.60 5.50 6.62
C LYS A 84 15.86 4.01 6.84
N LEU A 85 16.81 3.44 6.12
CA LEU A 85 17.20 2.03 6.27
C LEU A 85 17.73 1.75 7.67
N GLN A 86 18.60 2.62 8.19
CA GLN A 86 19.10 2.53 9.56
C GLN A 86 17.96 2.68 10.57
N ARG A 87 17.08 3.66 10.38
CA ARG A 87 15.93 3.88 11.25
C ARG A 87 14.98 2.68 11.26
N GLY A 88 14.72 2.09 10.09
CA GLY A 88 13.95 0.84 9.97
C GLY A 88 14.59 -0.30 10.76
N ALA A 89 15.92 -0.49 10.67
CA ALA A 89 16.65 -1.51 11.42
C ALA A 89 16.53 -1.34 12.94
N GLU A 90 16.52 -0.10 13.43
CA GLU A 90 16.45 0.22 14.85
C GLU A 90 15.05 0.03 15.42
N THR A 91 13.98 0.31 14.66
CA THR A 91 12.65 0.52 15.24
C THR A 91 11.54 -0.33 14.66
N SER A 92 11.70 -0.87 13.45
CA SER A 92 10.62 -1.62 12.81
C SER A 92 10.48 -3.04 13.35
N VAL A 93 9.25 -3.43 13.69
CA VAL A 93 8.90 -4.82 14.02
C VAL A 93 8.49 -5.63 12.78
N ALA A 94 8.13 -4.96 11.67
CA ALA A 94 7.90 -5.57 10.35
C ALA A 94 9.13 -5.42 9.46
N ASN A 95 9.27 -6.27 8.43
CA ASN A 95 10.28 -6.08 7.39
C ASN A 95 9.98 -4.79 6.62
N TYR A 96 11.02 -4.10 6.20
CA TYR A 96 10.90 -2.75 5.68
C TYR A 96 11.67 -2.56 4.38
N SER A 97 11.17 -1.65 3.58
CA SER A 97 11.85 -1.08 2.42
C SER A 97 11.35 0.34 2.16
N PHE A 98 12.12 1.08 1.36
CA PHE A 98 11.84 2.49 1.06
C PHE A 98 11.99 2.75 -0.42
N PHE A 99 10.94 3.32 -1.03
CA PHE A 99 11.05 3.82 -2.39
C PHE A 99 11.99 5.03 -2.44
N PHE A 100 12.76 5.11 -3.52
CA PHE A 100 13.56 6.29 -3.82
C PHE A 100 12.74 7.26 -4.67
N GLY A 101 12.71 8.53 -4.28
CA GLY A 101 11.97 9.56 -4.98
C GLY A 101 12.72 10.08 -6.19
N GLY A 102 12.09 10.06 -7.36
CA GLY A 102 12.58 10.78 -8.52
C GLY A 102 12.11 12.23 -8.48
N THR A 103 12.97 13.14 -8.92
CA THR A 103 12.71 14.58 -9.07
C THR A 103 13.19 15.05 -10.45
N ASN A 104 12.88 16.28 -10.81
CA ASN A 104 13.37 16.86 -12.06
C ASN A 104 14.91 16.89 -12.15
N ASP A 105 15.63 16.81 -11.03
CA ASP A 105 17.04 17.20 -10.97
C ASP A 105 17.96 16.15 -10.30
N ASN A 106 17.45 14.96 -9.84
CA ASN A 106 18.26 13.99 -9.08
C ASN A 106 18.69 12.73 -9.84
N MET A 107 18.76 12.80 -11.17
CA MET A 107 19.13 11.63 -11.99
C MET A 107 20.51 11.05 -11.62
N ASP A 108 21.46 11.89 -11.18
CA ASP A 108 22.79 11.45 -10.77
C ASP A 108 22.77 10.62 -9.46
N GLU A 109 21.83 10.89 -8.55
CA GLU A 109 21.58 10.04 -7.37
C GLU A 109 20.93 8.72 -7.79
N ILE A 110 19.94 8.77 -8.71
CA ILE A 110 19.25 7.58 -9.22
C ILE A 110 20.24 6.60 -9.86
N ARG A 111 21.22 7.09 -10.62
CA ARG A 111 22.25 6.24 -11.28
C ARG A 111 23.15 5.49 -10.28
N LYS A 112 23.34 6.01 -9.08
CA LYS A 112 24.19 5.43 -8.02
C LYS A 112 23.46 4.44 -7.13
N LEU A 113 22.12 4.28 -7.26
CA LEU A 113 21.33 3.40 -6.42
C LEU A 113 21.77 1.94 -6.53
N ASP A 114 21.94 1.31 -5.38
CA ASP A 114 21.95 -0.16 -5.30
C ASP A 114 20.53 -0.69 -5.46
N ARG A 115 20.23 -1.20 -6.64
CA ARG A 115 18.90 -1.68 -7.02
C ARG A 115 18.45 -2.90 -6.22
N SER A 116 19.35 -3.58 -5.53
CA SER A 116 19.01 -4.69 -4.64
C SER A 116 18.42 -4.23 -3.30
N ARG A 117 18.45 -2.92 -3.01
CA ARG A 117 18.03 -2.32 -1.75
C ARG A 117 16.75 -1.48 -1.84
N VAL A 118 16.27 -1.23 -3.05
CA VAL A 118 15.07 -0.41 -3.28
C VAL A 118 14.06 -1.13 -4.15
N PRO A 119 12.74 -1.02 -3.88
CA PRO A 119 11.70 -1.64 -4.68
C PRO A 119 11.59 -1.00 -6.08
N GLY A 120 11.96 0.26 -6.19
CA GLY A 120 11.89 1.05 -7.40
C GLY A 120 11.96 2.55 -7.13
N LEU A 121 11.70 3.32 -8.19
CA LEU A 121 11.52 4.76 -8.11
C LEU A 121 10.05 5.10 -7.89
N LYS A 122 9.80 6.12 -7.06
CA LYS A 122 8.48 6.74 -6.94
C LYS A 122 8.50 8.09 -7.62
N LEU A 123 7.53 8.32 -8.52
CA LEU A 123 7.29 9.62 -9.16
C LEU A 123 5.90 10.14 -8.82
N PHE A 124 5.80 11.44 -8.66
CA PHE A 124 4.54 12.16 -8.56
C PHE A 124 4.35 12.96 -9.86
N LEU A 125 3.37 12.55 -10.67
CA LEU A 125 3.02 13.20 -11.95
C LEU A 125 1.87 14.21 -11.79
N GLY A 126 1.46 14.45 -10.55
CA GLY A 126 0.42 15.39 -10.13
C GLY A 126 0.72 15.91 -8.74
N SER A 127 -0.26 16.52 -8.08
CA SER A 127 -0.13 17.14 -6.75
C SER A 127 0.74 16.34 -5.79
N SER A 128 1.86 16.91 -5.39
CA SER A 128 2.78 16.33 -4.43
C SER A 128 3.07 17.32 -3.30
N THR A 129 3.46 16.77 -2.13
CA THR A 129 4.02 17.56 -1.04
C THR A 129 5.49 17.89 -1.33
N GLY A 130 5.85 19.15 -1.29
CA GLY A 130 7.22 19.63 -1.51
C GLY A 130 7.64 19.61 -2.99
N ASN A 131 8.94 19.43 -3.26
CA ASN A 131 9.53 19.52 -4.60
C ASN A 131 9.63 18.15 -5.31
N MET A 132 8.62 17.27 -5.13
CA MET A 132 8.65 15.94 -5.75
C MET A 132 7.82 15.82 -7.03
N LEU A 133 7.20 16.89 -7.49
CA LEU A 133 6.52 16.90 -8.77
C LEU A 133 7.56 16.76 -9.91
N VAL A 134 7.37 15.74 -10.74
CA VAL A 134 8.16 15.57 -11.97
C VAL A 134 7.27 15.98 -13.15
N ASP A 135 7.47 17.19 -13.64
CA ASP A 135 6.63 17.83 -14.68
C ASP A 135 7.43 18.23 -15.93
N LYS A 136 8.77 18.23 -15.84
CA LYS A 136 9.62 18.51 -16.99
C LYS A 136 9.70 17.30 -17.90
N LYS A 137 9.32 17.46 -19.17
CA LYS A 137 9.30 16.40 -20.17
C LYS A 137 10.65 15.71 -20.30
N ASP A 138 11.75 16.48 -20.38
CA ASP A 138 13.11 15.95 -20.53
C ASP A 138 13.53 15.11 -19.31
N SER A 139 13.12 15.52 -18.09
CA SER A 139 13.40 14.76 -16.87
C SER A 139 12.61 13.45 -16.84
N LEU A 140 11.35 13.46 -17.24
CA LEU A 140 10.54 12.25 -17.38
C LEU A 140 11.14 11.28 -18.40
N GLU A 141 11.49 11.77 -19.61
CA GLU A 141 12.10 10.93 -20.63
C GLU A 141 13.43 10.31 -20.19
N ARG A 142 14.27 11.07 -19.46
CA ARG A 142 15.52 10.56 -18.90
C ARG A 142 15.27 9.50 -17.82
N ILE A 143 14.37 9.76 -16.86
CA ILE A 143 14.07 8.81 -15.79
C ILE A 143 13.50 7.53 -16.38
N PHE A 144 12.48 7.61 -17.24
CA PHE A 144 11.88 6.43 -17.87
C PHE A 144 12.88 5.66 -18.74
N GLY A 145 13.74 6.35 -19.48
CA GLY A 145 14.71 5.70 -20.38
C GLY A 145 15.92 5.11 -19.66
N GLU A 146 16.39 5.71 -18.57
CA GLU A 146 17.69 5.39 -17.99
C GLU A 146 17.62 4.71 -16.59
N ALA A 147 16.51 4.80 -15.86
CA ALA A 147 16.42 4.29 -14.48
C ALA A 147 16.70 2.77 -14.39
N GLY A 148 16.26 1.99 -15.38
CA GLY A 148 16.50 0.55 -15.46
C GLY A 148 15.92 -0.27 -14.29
N MET A 149 14.93 0.30 -13.56
CA MET A 149 14.20 -0.34 -12.48
C MET A 149 12.70 -0.04 -12.60
N LEU A 150 11.88 -0.59 -11.71
CA LEU A 150 10.45 -0.31 -11.65
C LEU A 150 10.23 1.17 -11.33
N ILE A 151 9.31 1.81 -12.04
CA ILE A 151 8.86 3.18 -11.80
C ILE A 151 7.42 3.10 -11.31
N ALA A 152 7.19 3.44 -10.05
CA ALA A 152 5.86 3.54 -9.44
C ALA A 152 5.38 4.99 -9.49
N ILE A 153 4.15 5.23 -9.95
CA ILE A 153 3.63 6.58 -10.17
C ILE A 153 2.36 6.85 -9.41
N HIS A 154 2.26 8.07 -8.84
CA HIS A 154 0.99 8.72 -8.57
C HIS A 154 0.61 9.53 -9.80
N ALA A 155 -0.54 9.23 -10.40
CA ALA A 155 -0.93 9.77 -11.70
C ALA A 155 -2.29 10.49 -11.63
N GLU A 156 -2.25 11.81 -11.47
CA GLU A 156 -3.40 12.71 -11.60
C GLU A 156 -2.98 13.97 -12.35
N LYS A 157 -3.74 14.37 -13.34
CA LYS A 157 -3.43 15.53 -14.20
C LYS A 157 -3.76 16.84 -13.49
N GLU A 158 -2.74 17.58 -13.10
CA GLU A 158 -2.87 18.79 -12.29
C GLU A 158 -3.71 19.88 -12.98
N GLU A 159 -3.59 20.03 -14.30
CA GLU A 159 -4.36 21.00 -15.09
C GLU A 159 -5.87 20.71 -15.03
N VAL A 160 -6.25 19.43 -15.06
CA VAL A 160 -7.65 19.01 -14.94
C VAL A 160 -8.16 19.31 -13.54
N ILE A 161 -7.38 18.99 -12.51
CA ILE A 161 -7.73 19.28 -11.12
C ILE A 161 -7.93 20.79 -10.90
N LYS A 162 -6.99 21.61 -11.35
CA LYS A 162 -7.08 23.09 -11.24
C LYS A 162 -8.29 23.64 -11.95
N ARG A 163 -8.58 23.18 -13.18
CA ARG A 163 -9.78 23.55 -13.94
C ARG A 163 -11.05 23.19 -13.16
N ASN A 164 -11.11 21.99 -12.60
CA ASN A 164 -12.28 21.52 -11.85
C ASN A 164 -12.46 22.30 -10.53
N ILE A 165 -11.36 22.60 -9.82
CA ILE A 165 -11.41 23.47 -8.63
C ILE A 165 -12.01 24.83 -9.03
N ALA A 166 -11.47 25.50 -10.04
CA ALA A 166 -11.94 26.81 -10.47
C ALA A 166 -13.43 26.79 -10.89
N HIS A 167 -13.85 25.72 -11.57
CA HIS A 167 -15.24 25.53 -11.98
C HIS A 167 -16.18 25.42 -10.76
N TYR A 168 -15.88 24.53 -9.79
CA TYR A 168 -16.79 24.30 -8.66
C TYR A 168 -16.74 25.43 -7.65
N THR A 169 -15.59 26.05 -7.41
CA THR A 169 -15.50 27.24 -6.54
C THR A 169 -16.22 28.44 -7.15
N GLY A 170 -16.18 28.59 -8.47
CA GLY A 170 -16.96 29.62 -9.17
C GLY A 170 -18.48 29.44 -9.04
N LEU A 171 -18.95 28.20 -8.91
CA LEU A 171 -20.38 27.88 -8.77
C LEU A 171 -20.89 27.91 -7.33
N ARG A 172 -20.06 27.55 -6.33
CA ARG A 172 -20.47 27.25 -4.96
C ARG A 172 -19.66 27.98 -3.89
N GLY A 173 -18.62 28.73 -4.26
CA GLY A 173 -17.66 29.30 -3.33
C GLY A 173 -16.61 28.30 -2.85
N ASP A 174 -15.72 28.70 -1.98
CA ASP A 174 -14.55 27.92 -1.54
C ASP A 174 -14.88 26.85 -0.47
N ASP A 175 -16.07 26.90 0.13
CA ASP A 175 -16.49 25.98 1.18
C ASP A 175 -17.22 24.76 0.60
N LEU A 176 -16.53 24.05 -0.30
CA LEU A 176 -17.05 22.85 -0.94
C LEU A 176 -17.06 21.68 0.05
N ASP A 177 -18.19 20.98 0.14
CA ASP A 177 -18.27 19.74 0.90
C ASP A 177 -17.50 18.59 0.23
N ILE A 178 -17.35 17.48 0.95
CA ILE A 178 -16.53 16.35 0.47
C ILE A 178 -17.07 15.69 -0.80
N SER A 179 -18.35 15.81 -1.13
CA SER A 179 -18.93 15.23 -2.34
C SER A 179 -18.36 15.82 -3.63
N PHE A 180 -17.75 17.01 -3.56
CA PHE A 180 -17.03 17.61 -4.69
C PHE A 180 -15.65 17.00 -4.92
N HIS A 181 -15.10 16.25 -3.96
CA HIS A 181 -13.75 15.71 -4.08
C HIS A 181 -13.59 14.77 -5.29
N SER A 182 -14.55 13.87 -5.51
CA SER A 182 -14.54 12.96 -6.67
C SER A 182 -14.78 13.69 -8.00
N LYS A 183 -15.46 14.83 -7.98
CA LYS A 183 -15.69 15.66 -9.16
C LYS A 183 -14.45 16.50 -9.51
N ILE A 184 -13.72 16.96 -8.49
CA ILE A 184 -12.48 17.73 -8.66
C ILE A 184 -11.36 16.77 -9.13
N ARG A 185 -11.14 15.66 -8.41
CA ARG A 185 -10.19 14.59 -8.77
C ARG A 185 -10.91 13.51 -9.56
N SER A 186 -11.32 13.91 -10.77
CA SER A 186 -12.23 13.17 -11.64
C SER A 186 -11.55 11.96 -12.31
N GLU A 187 -12.36 11.11 -12.93
CA GLU A 187 -11.89 10.04 -13.81
C GLU A 187 -10.96 10.61 -14.91
N GLU A 188 -11.31 11.76 -15.48
CA GLU A 188 -10.49 12.44 -16.50
C GLU A 188 -9.09 12.77 -15.97
N ALA A 189 -9.00 13.28 -14.73
CA ALA A 189 -7.71 13.63 -14.11
C ALA A 189 -6.81 12.41 -13.95
N CYS A 190 -7.35 11.27 -13.51
CA CYS A 190 -6.62 10.02 -13.36
C CYS A 190 -6.22 9.46 -14.73
N TYR A 191 -7.19 9.26 -15.64
CA TYR A 191 -6.93 8.63 -16.92
C TYR A 191 -5.96 9.42 -17.81
N ALA A 192 -6.06 10.75 -17.84
CA ALA A 192 -5.17 11.58 -18.65
C ALA A 192 -3.70 11.40 -18.22
N SER A 193 -3.44 11.42 -16.92
CA SER A 193 -2.07 11.24 -16.40
C SER A 193 -1.56 9.81 -16.56
N SER A 194 -2.40 8.81 -16.23
CA SER A 194 -2.04 7.39 -16.35
C SER A 194 -1.77 7.01 -17.82
N SER A 195 -2.59 7.48 -18.77
CA SER A 195 -2.40 7.17 -20.18
C SER A 195 -1.12 7.78 -20.76
N GLU A 196 -0.79 9.03 -20.43
CA GLU A 196 0.48 9.66 -20.82
C GLU A 196 1.70 8.87 -20.29
N ALA A 197 1.64 8.42 -19.04
CA ALA A 197 2.71 7.63 -18.44
C ALA A 197 2.86 6.24 -19.10
N VAL A 198 1.74 5.59 -19.43
CA VAL A 198 1.74 4.28 -20.13
C VAL A 198 2.30 4.44 -21.53
N GLU A 199 1.93 5.50 -22.27
CA GLU A 199 2.50 5.80 -23.59
C GLU A 199 4.02 5.99 -23.51
N LEU A 200 4.48 6.80 -22.54
CA LEU A 200 5.90 7.05 -22.33
C LEU A 200 6.66 5.75 -21.97
N ALA A 201 6.15 4.97 -21.04
CA ALA A 201 6.75 3.70 -20.61
C ALA A 201 6.80 2.69 -21.75
N THR A 202 5.74 2.60 -22.56
CA THR A 202 5.68 1.70 -23.72
C THR A 202 6.71 2.10 -24.78
N ARG A 203 6.82 3.38 -25.09
CA ARG A 203 7.77 3.92 -26.07
C ARG A 203 9.22 3.68 -25.65
N LEU A 204 9.52 3.82 -24.36
CA LEU A 204 10.89 3.66 -23.82
C LEU A 204 11.19 2.24 -23.30
N GLY A 205 10.20 1.34 -23.30
CA GLY A 205 10.35 -0.04 -22.81
C GLY A 205 10.53 -0.16 -21.30
N SER A 206 10.12 0.86 -20.53
CA SER A 206 10.28 0.92 -19.07
C SER A 206 9.29 0.01 -18.34
N ARG A 207 9.64 -0.42 -17.13
CA ARG A 207 8.72 -1.08 -16.22
C ARG A 207 7.96 0.00 -15.43
N LEU A 208 6.64 0.05 -15.61
CA LEU A 208 5.75 1.02 -14.96
C LEU A 208 4.77 0.30 -14.04
N HIS A 209 4.58 0.84 -12.85
CA HIS A 209 3.53 0.44 -11.91
C HIS A 209 2.65 1.64 -11.58
N ILE A 210 1.36 1.55 -11.89
CA ILE A 210 0.39 2.59 -11.60
C ILE A 210 -0.19 2.31 -10.23
N LEU A 211 0.09 3.19 -9.26
CA LEU A 211 -0.37 3.08 -7.88
C LEU A 211 -1.86 3.46 -7.79
N HIS A 212 -2.55 2.91 -6.78
CA HIS A 212 -3.90 3.29 -6.32
C HIS A 212 -4.91 3.61 -7.45
N LEU A 213 -5.05 2.72 -8.45
CA LEU A 213 -6.08 2.82 -9.47
C LEU A 213 -7.45 3.03 -8.84
N SER A 214 -8.22 3.98 -9.33
CA SER A 214 -9.50 4.36 -8.73
C SER A 214 -10.67 4.40 -9.71
N THR A 215 -10.43 4.21 -11.02
CA THR A 215 -11.47 4.35 -12.07
C THR A 215 -11.54 3.12 -12.96
N ALA A 216 -12.74 2.81 -13.44
CA ALA A 216 -12.98 1.78 -14.44
C ALA A 216 -12.24 2.07 -15.77
N LYS A 217 -12.13 3.33 -16.14
CA LYS A 217 -11.51 3.76 -17.39
C LYS A 217 -10.02 3.45 -17.45
N GLU A 218 -9.30 3.61 -16.34
CA GLU A 218 -7.87 3.31 -16.26
C GLU A 218 -7.57 1.83 -16.49
N LEU A 219 -8.53 0.92 -16.26
CA LEU A 219 -8.36 -0.52 -16.50
C LEU A 219 -8.07 -0.84 -17.97
N SER A 220 -8.49 0.01 -18.91
CA SER A 220 -8.17 -0.12 -20.33
C SER A 220 -6.68 0.02 -20.66
N LEU A 221 -5.88 0.57 -19.74
CA LEU A 221 -4.43 0.73 -19.86
C LEU A 221 -3.66 -0.53 -19.44
N LEU A 222 -4.34 -1.49 -18.81
CA LEU A 222 -3.75 -2.72 -18.27
C LEU A 222 -4.16 -3.95 -19.09
N SER A 223 -3.45 -5.05 -18.87
CA SER A 223 -3.73 -6.31 -19.56
C SER A 223 -3.56 -7.49 -18.63
N ASN A 224 -4.45 -8.47 -18.73
CA ASN A 224 -4.35 -9.79 -18.07
C ASN A 224 -3.91 -10.91 -19.02
N LYS A 225 -3.48 -10.57 -20.24
CA LYS A 225 -3.08 -11.55 -21.28
C LYS A 225 -1.69 -12.13 -21.06
N LEU A 226 -0.85 -11.45 -20.28
CA LEU A 226 0.50 -11.88 -19.96
C LEU A 226 0.62 -12.27 -18.49
N PRO A 227 1.46 -13.25 -18.13
CA PRO A 227 1.80 -13.50 -16.74
C PRO A 227 2.54 -12.27 -16.17
N LEU A 228 2.45 -12.06 -14.85
CA LEU A 228 3.02 -10.89 -14.18
C LEU A 228 4.51 -10.69 -14.50
N SER A 229 5.28 -11.78 -14.59
CA SER A 229 6.72 -11.74 -14.91
C SER A 229 7.08 -11.12 -16.27
N GLU A 230 6.12 -11.10 -17.20
CA GLU A 230 6.29 -10.56 -18.56
C GLU A 230 5.65 -9.18 -18.73
N LYS A 231 4.80 -8.75 -17.79
CA LYS A 231 4.17 -7.42 -17.84
C LYS A 231 5.20 -6.31 -17.67
N LYS A 232 5.15 -5.33 -18.54
CA LYS A 232 5.89 -4.05 -18.40
C LYS A 232 5.05 -3.00 -17.68
N ILE A 233 3.75 -3.01 -17.92
CA ILE A 233 2.78 -2.10 -17.30
C ILE A 233 1.95 -2.92 -16.32
N THR A 234 1.95 -2.52 -15.06
CA THR A 234 1.25 -3.15 -13.95
C THR A 234 0.48 -2.10 -13.15
N GLY A 235 -0.48 -2.53 -12.37
CA GLY A 235 -1.25 -1.61 -11.54
C GLY A 235 -1.73 -2.23 -10.25
N GLU A 236 -1.90 -1.40 -9.26
CA GLU A 236 -2.49 -1.75 -7.97
C GLU A 236 -3.80 -1.02 -7.72
N VAL A 237 -4.57 -1.56 -6.80
CA VAL A 237 -5.73 -0.90 -6.21
C VAL A 237 -5.60 -0.92 -4.68
N CYS A 238 -6.02 0.15 -4.02
CA CYS A 238 -6.01 0.18 -2.57
C CYS A 238 -7.33 -0.34 -1.98
N VAL A 239 -7.24 -0.94 -0.79
CA VAL A 239 -8.40 -1.55 -0.10
C VAL A 239 -9.57 -0.59 0.05
N HIS A 240 -9.33 0.71 0.26
CA HIS A 240 -10.38 1.71 0.39
C HIS A 240 -11.14 1.95 -0.93
N HIS A 241 -10.51 1.82 -2.10
CA HIS A 241 -11.20 1.87 -3.40
C HIS A 241 -12.00 0.60 -3.70
N LEU A 242 -11.67 -0.53 -3.05
CA LEU A 242 -12.44 -1.76 -3.13
C LEU A 242 -13.60 -1.79 -2.12
N TRP A 243 -13.53 -1.01 -1.05
CA TRP A 243 -14.53 -0.99 0.01
C TRP A 243 -15.55 0.13 -0.18
N PHE A 244 -15.10 1.38 -0.30
CA PHE A 244 -15.94 2.56 -0.38
C PHE A 244 -16.33 2.94 -1.81
N HIS A 245 -17.40 3.72 -1.93
CA HIS A 245 -17.80 4.45 -3.15
C HIS A 245 -18.21 5.89 -2.78
N ASP A 246 -18.43 6.74 -3.74
CA ASP A 246 -18.69 8.18 -3.52
C ASP A 246 -19.96 8.48 -2.72
N GLY A 247 -20.94 7.57 -2.71
CA GLY A 247 -22.10 7.68 -1.83
C GLY A 247 -21.76 7.59 -0.34
N ASP A 248 -20.66 6.95 0.01
CA ASP A 248 -20.21 6.79 1.40
C ASP A 248 -19.65 8.10 1.98
N TYR A 249 -19.38 9.11 1.15
CA TYR A 249 -19.01 10.44 1.62
C TYR A 249 -20.07 11.08 2.54
N GLU A 250 -21.35 10.75 2.34
CA GLU A 250 -22.44 11.23 3.19
C GLU A 250 -22.27 10.77 4.65
N GLN A 251 -21.85 9.52 4.85
CA GLN A 251 -21.67 8.93 6.18
C GLN A 251 -20.31 9.23 6.79
N PHE A 252 -19.24 9.12 6.00
CA PHE A 252 -17.86 9.14 6.52
C PHE A 252 -17.17 10.49 6.37
N GLY A 253 -17.71 11.38 5.55
CA GLY A 253 -17.14 12.71 5.33
C GLY A 253 -15.70 12.68 4.87
N ASN A 254 -14.90 13.60 5.38
CA ASN A 254 -13.47 13.69 5.09
C ASN A 254 -12.63 12.51 5.61
N ARG A 255 -13.17 11.65 6.49
CA ARG A 255 -12.45 10.45 6.97
C ARG A 255 -12.06 9.53 5.82
N ILE A 256 -12.87 9.49 4.73
CA ILE A 256 -12.57 8.72 3.52
C ILE A 256 -12.06 9.57 2.34
N LYS A 257 -11.46 10.71 2.61
CA LYS A 257 -10.80 11.55 1.62
C LYS A 257 -9.40 11.05 1.33
N TRP A 258 -9.15 10.54 0.13
CA TRP A 258 -7.85 10.14 -0.42
C TRP A 258 -7.55 10.84 -1.76
N ASN A 259 -6.32 10.75 -2.21
CA ASN A 259 -5.87 11.11 -3.55
C ASN A 259 -5.20 9.89 -4.21
N PRO A 260 -5.82 9.29 -5.25
CA PRO A 260 -7.07 9.66 -5.92
C PRO A 260 -8.30 9.53 -5.02
N SER A 261 -9.34 10.28 -5.36
CA SER A 261 -10.61 10.25 -4.62
C SER A 261 -11.31 8.90 -4.72
N ILE A 262 -12.15 8.58 -3.74
CA ILE A 262 -13.14 7.50 -3.86
C ILE A 262 -14.08 7.85 -5.01
N LYS A 263 -14.32 6.90 -5.91
CA LYS A 263 -15.11 7.06 -7.13
C LYS A 263 -16.48 6.41 -7.01
N THR A 264 -17.17 6.27 -8.13
CA THR A 264 -18.54 5.76 -8.19
C THR A 264 -18.65 4.27 -7.79
N LEU A 265 -19.86 3.83 -7.48
CA LEU A 265 -20.17 2.41 -7.28
C LEU A 265 -19.80 1.55 -8.51
N ALA A 266 -19.96 2.10 -9.71
CA ALA A 266 -19.58 1.42 -10.96
C ALA A 266 -18.06 1.22 -11.04
N ASP A 267 -17.27 2.25 -10.68
CA ASP A 267 -15.83 2.14 -10.62
C ASP A 267 -15.39 1.07 -9.61
N ARG A 268 -15.92 1.11 -8.37
CA ARG A 268 -15.62 0.09 -7.36
C ARG A 268 -15.92 -1.33 -7.87
N THR A 269 -17.05 -1.52 -8.54
CA THR A 269 -17.45 -2.82 -9.09
C THR A 269 -16.45 -3.29 -10.16
N ALA A 270 -16.08 -2.41 -11.08
CA ALA A 270 -15.11 -2.71 -12.12
C ALA A 270 -13.71 -3.02 -11.55
N LEU A 271 -13.27 -2.30 -10.51
CA LEU A 271 -12.01 -2.56 -9.82
C LEU A 271 -12.01 -3.95 -9.16
N ARG A 272 -13.11 -4.36 -8.50
CA ARG A 272 -13.26 -5.71 -7.93
C ARG A 272 -13.17 -6.80 -8.99
N GLU A 273 -13.82 -6.61 -10.13
CA GLU A 273 -13.73 -7.53 -11.26
C GLU A 273 -12.31 -7.60 -11.83
N ALA A 274 -11.62 -6.47 -11.92
CA ALA A 274 -10.25 -6.38 -12.41
C ALA A 274 -9.24 -7.08 -11.48
N VAL A 275 -9.47 -7.08 -10.17
CA VAL A 275 -8.70 -7.90 -9.21
C VAL A 275 -8.94 -9.40 -9.46
N ASN A 276 -10.21 -9.82 -9.64
CA ASN A 276 -10.55 -11.21 -9.84
C ASN A 276 -9.98 -11.78 -11.15
N ASN A 277 -9.99 -11.00 -12.22
CA ASN A 277 -9.55 -11.45 -13.56
C ASN A 277 -8.05 -11.14 -13.84
N ASN A 278 -7.29 -10.68 -12.85
CA ASN A 278 -5.85 -10.36 -12.94
C ASN A 278 -5.50 -9.19 -13.88
N THR A 279 -6.43 -8.30 -14.19
CA THR A 279 -6.13 -7.02 -14.84
C THR A 279 -5.38 -6.13 -13.87
N ILE A 280 -5.82 -6.03 -12.61
CA ILE A 280 -5.09 -5.43 -11.51
C ILE A 280 -4.19 -6.49 -10.86
N ASP A 281 -2.94 -6.15 -10.63
CA ASP A 281 -1.90 -7.07 -10.20
C ASP A 281 -1.81 -7.21 -8.68
N ILE A 282 -1.93 -6.10 -7.93
CA ILE A 282 -1.67 -6.02 -6.49
C ILE A 282 -2.82 -5.31 -5.78
N VAL A 283 -2.99 -5.62 -4.50
CA VAL A 283 -3.82 -4.87 -3.55
C VAL A 283 -2.93 -4.32 -2.44
N ALA A 284 -2.93 -2.99 -2.28
CA ALA A 284 -2.17 -2.22 -1.31
C ALA A 284 -3.07 -1.37 -0.42
N THR A 285 -2.50 -0.46 0.37
CA THR A 285 -3.30 0.39 1.27
C THR A 285 -3.31 1.86 0.92
N ASP A 286 -2.22 2.42 0.43
CA ASP A 286 -1.96 3.86 0.52
C ASP A 286 -2.18 4.37 1.97
N HIS A 287 -1.67 3.58 2.95
CA HIS A 287 -1.72 3.96 4.36
C HIS A 287 -1.03 5.29 4.56
N ALA A 288 -1.81 6.34 4.74
CA ALA A 288 -1.35 7.72 4.76
C ALA A 288 -1.97 8.47 5.95
N PRO A 289 -1.54 8.18 7.20
CA PRO A 289 -2.18 8.70 8.40
C PRO A 289 -2.09 10.22 8.49
N HIS A 290 -3.18 10.81 8.97
CA HIS A 290 -3.32 12.21 9.34
C HIS A 290 -4.02 12.30 10.69
N LEU A 291 -3.78 13.35 11.46
CA LEU A 291 -4.57 13.60 12.67
C LEU A 291 -6.03 13.87 12.29
N LEU A 292 -6.96 13.48 13.15
CA LEU A 292 -8.39 13.68 12.87
C LEU A 292 -8.73 15.18 12.71
N SER A 293 -8.04 16.06 13.43
CA SER A 293 -8.16 17.51 13.27
C SER A 293 -7.70 18.04 11.91
N GLU A 294 -6.79 17.32 11.22
CA GLU A 294 -6.38 17.67 9.85
C GLU A 294 -7.41 17.22 8.80
N LYS A 295 -8.38 16.39 9.19
CA LYS A 295 -9.49 15.95 8.33
C LYS A 295 -10.70 16.90 8.39
N GLU A 296 -10.62 17.98 9.15
CA GLU A 296 -11.69 18.97 9.29
C GLU A 296 -11.68 20.02 8.16
N GLY A 297 -12.83 20.67 7.97
CA GLY A 297 -13.02 21.73 6.98
C GLY A 297 -13.54 21.26 5.63
N SER A 298 -13.51 22.16 4.63
CA SER A 298 -13.98 21.87 3.27
C SER A 298 -13.11 20.81 2.58
N CYS A 299 -13.62 20.25 1.49
CA CYS A 299 -12.87 19.27 0.71
C CYS A 299 -11.54 19.83 0.13
N LEU A 300 -11.39 21.14 0.03
CA LEU A 300 -10.16 21.79 -0.40
C LEU A 300 -9.12 21.90 0.72
N LYS A 301 -9.56 21.99 1.99
CA LYS A 301 -8.69 22.20 3.17
C LYS A 301 -8.33 20.91 3.87
N ALA A 302 -9.29 19.99 4.03
CA ALA A 302 -9.07 18.73 4.71
C ALA A 302 -7.95 17.92 4.07
N ALA A 303 -7.08 17.32 4.88
CA ALA A 303 -5.98 16.48 4.41
C ALA A 303 -6.50 15.22 3.68
N SER A 304 -5.80 14.81 2.61
CA SER A 304 -6.07 13.58 1.87
C SER A 304 -5.16 12.45 2.37
N GLY A 305 -5.74 11.31 2.68
CA GLY A 305 -5.10 10.13 3.27
C GLY A 305 -5.75 9.72 4.58
N GLY A 306 -5.59 8.49 4.96
CA GLY A 306 -6.08 7.90 6.20
C GLY A 306 -5.33 6.62 6.57
N PRO A 307 -5.50 6.12 7.81
CA PRO A 307 -4.84 4.91 8.28
C PRO A 307 -5.58 3.65 7.81
N LEU A 308 -4.85 2.66 7.29
CA LEU A 308 -5.44 1.44 6.73
C LEU A 308 -4.66 0.16 7.03
N ILE A 309 -3.33 0.21 7.24
CA ILE A 309 -2.46 -0.97 7.22
C ILE A 309 -2.88 -2.06 8.23
N GLN A 310 -3.35 -1.67 9.42
CA GLN A 310 -3.81 -2.62 10.46
C GLN A 310 -5.06 -3.39 10.03
N HIS A 311 -5.89 -2.82 9.17
CA HIS A 311 -7.19 -3.39 8.79
C HIS A 311 -7.20 -3.98 7.38
N SER A 312 -6.15 -3.79 6.58
CA SER A 312 -6.14 -4.10 5.15
C SER A 312 -6.42 -5.56 4.83
N LEU A 313 -5.71 -6.49 5.47
CA LEU A 313 -5.90 -7.93 5.25
C LEU A 313 -7.31 -8.36 5.72
N ILE A 314 -7.76 -7.88 6.87
CA ILE A 314 -9.08 -8.23 7.42
C ILE A 314 -10.21 -7.69 6.53
N VAL A 315 -10.08 -6.47 6.01
CA VAL A 315 -11.03 -5.90 5.02
C VAL A 315 -11.14 -6.80 3.78
N MET A 316 -10.02 -7.29 3.26
CA MET A 316 -10.04 -8.17 2.09
C MET A 316 -10.59 -9.57 2.41
N LEU A 317 -10.35 -10.10 3.61
CA LEU A 317 -10.95 -11.36 4.06
C LEU A 317 -12.46 -11.20 4.30
N GLU A 318 -12.91 -10.05 4.79
CA GLU A 318 -14.34 -9.71 4.91
C GLU A 318 -15.02 -9.69 3.54
N LEU A 319 -14.41 -9.04 2.55
CA LEU A 319 -14.90 -9.03 1.17
C LEU A 319 -14.88 -10.45 0.55
N ALA A 320 -13.94 -11.31 0.96
CA ALA A 320 -13.93 -12.70 0.53
C ALA A 320 -15.10 -13.50 1.16
N MET A 321 -15.38 -13.27 2.45
CA MET A 321 -16.55 -13.87 3.13
C MET A 321 -17.87 -13.43 2.48
N GLU A 322 -17.95 -12.20 2.00
CA GLU A 322 -19.09 -11.68 1.22
C GLU A 322 -19.16 -12.26 -0.21
N GLY A 323 -18.20 -13.10 -0.62
CA GLY A 323 -18.13 -13.69 -1.95
C GLY A 323 -17.67 -12.72 -3.05
N ARG A 324 -17.01 -11.61 -2.69
CA ARG A 324 -16.44 -10.68 -3.68
C ARG A 324 -15.13 -11.19 -4.23
N PHE A 325 -14.37 -11.92 -3.43
CA PHE A 325 -13.11 -12.58 -3.77
C PHE A 325 -13.10 -14.01 -3.23
N THR A 326 -12.11 -14.82 -3.62
CA THR A 326 -11.76 -16.02 -2.85
C THR A 326 -10.65 -15.70 -1.85
N TYR A 327 -10.48 -16.52 -0.80
CA TYR A 327 -9.38 -16.35 0.15
C TYR A 327 -8.01 -16.49 -0.53
N GLU A 328 -7.91 -17.41 -1.51
CA GLU A 328 -6.71 -17.58 -2.32
C GLU A 328 -6.40 -16.31 -3.14
N LYS A 329 -7.44 -15.64 -3.68
CA LYS A 329 -7.27 -14.37 -4.40
C LYS A 329 -6.75 -13.26 -3.48
N VAL A 330 -7.19 -13.20 -2.25
CA VAL A 330 -6.65 -12.25 -1.25
C VAL A 330 -5.17 -12.52 -1.01
N VAL A 331 -4.78 -13.77 -0.76
CA VAL A 331 -3.37 -14.15 -0.57
C VAL A 331 -2.54 -13.88 -1.83
N GLU A 332 -3.08 -14.23 -3.01
CA GLU A 332 -2.43 -13.93 -4.28
C GLU A 332 -2.08 -12.44 -4.40
N LYS A 333 -3.06 -11.56 -4.15
CA LYS A 333 -2.93 -10.12 -4.40
C LYS A 333 -2.18 -9.35 -3.30
N MET A 334 -2.16 -9.86 -2.07
CA MET A 334 -1.52 -9.18 -0.94
C MET A 334 -0.19 -9.83 -0.50
N ALA A 335 0.19 -11.00 -1.04
CA ALA A 335 1.44 -11.64 -0.66
C ALA A 335 2.25 -12.11 -1.88
N HIS A 336 1.66 -12.93 -2.76
CA HIS A 336 2.37 -13.55 -3.88
C HIS A 336 2.75 -12.51 -4.95
N MET A 337 1.77 -11.77 -5.44
CA MET A 337 1.97 -10.83 -6.54
C MET A 337 2.90 -9.65 -6.17
N PRO A 338 2.81 -9.02 -4.97
CA PRO A 338 3.81 -8.03 -4.57
C PRO A 338 5.23 -8.61 -4.53
N ALA A 339 5.39 -9.81 -3.97
CA ALA A 339 6.71 -10.47 -3.90
C ALA A 339 7.30 -10.73 -5.30
N GLU A 340 6.47 -11.12 -6.28
CA GLU A 340 6.89 -11.37 -7.65
C GLU A 340 7.15 -10.09 -8.43
N LEU A 341 6.24 -9.10 -8.35
CA LEU A 341 6.36 -7.82 -9.07
C LEU A 341 7.65 -7.09 -8.71
N PHE A 342 7.89 -6.96 -7.41
CA PHE A 342 9.08 -6.30 -6.89
C PHE A 342 10.30 -7.20 -6.82
N ARG A 343 10.16 -8.52 -7.12
CA ARG A 343 11.23 -9.51 -7.06
C ARG A 343 11.87 -9.61 -5.67
N ILE A 344 11.04 -9.58 -4.63
CA ILE A 344 11.51 -9.64 -3.24
C ILE A 344 12.16 -11.00 -2.97
N ASP A 345 13.33 -11.01 -2.36
CA ASP A 345 14.05 -12.24 -2.10
C ASP A 345 13.39 -13.07 -0.99
N ARG A 346 12.93 -14.29 -1.35
CA ARG A 346 12.44 -15.34 -0.43
C ARG A 346 11.33 -14.91 0.52
N ARG A 347 10.40 -14.04 0.09
CA ARG A 347 9.20 -13.63 0.85
C ARG A 347 7.92 -13.85 0.05
N GLY A 348 6.77 -13.66 0.68
CA GLY A 348 5.45 -13.74 0.06
C GLY A 348 4.90 -15.15 -0.15
N TYR A 349 5.63 -16.20 0.23
CA TYR A 349 5.23 -17.60 0.08
C TYR A 349 5.61 -18.45 1.29
N ILE A 350 4.79 -19.45 1.58
CA ILE A 350 5.14 -20.51 2.53
C ILE A 350 5.86 -21.62 1.75
N ARG A 351 7.20 -21.55 1.68
CA ARG A 351 8.04 -22.49 0.91
C ARG A 351 9.33 -22.82 1.68
N PRO A 352 9.90 -24.02 1.51
CA PRO A 352 11.23 -24.33 2.01
C PRO A 352 12.27 -23.32 1.53
N GLY A 353 13.09 -22.80 2.44
CA GLY A 353 14.14 -21.80 2.15
C GLY A 353 13.68 -20.35 2.16
N TYR A 354 12.36 -20.09 2.27
CA TYR A 354 11.80 -18.75 2.43
C TYR A 354 11.81 -18.31 3.89
N TYR A 355 11.78 -17.00 4.13
CA TYR A 355 11.57 -16.45 5.47
C TYR A 355 10.17 -16.85 5.95
N ALA A 356 10.08 -17.16 7.24
CA ALA A 356 8.80 -17.49 7.86
C ALA A 356 8.06 -16.20 8.27
N ASP A 357 7.60 -15.47 7.28
CA ASP A 357 6.65 -14.38 7.41
C ASP A 357 5.26 -14.99 7.27
N LEU A 358 4.57 -15.18 8.41
CA LEU A 358 3.36 -16.00 8.49
C LEU A 358 2.29 -15.27 9.30
N VAL A 359 1.04 -15.50 8.93
CA VAL A 359 -0.12 -14.99 9.66
C VAL A 359 -1.08 -16.12 9.95
N LEU A 360 -1.53 -16.21 11.19
CA LEU A 360 -2.63 -17.05 11.62
C LEU A 360 -3.88 -16.19 11.79
N ILE A 361 -4.92 -16.51 11.04
CA ILE A 361 -6.22 -15.85 11.08
C ILE A 361 -7.23 -16.72 11.82
N ASP A 362 -7.96 -16.13 12.75
CA ASP A 362 -9.18 -16.73 13.29
C ASP A 362 -10.37 -16.37 12.40
N PRO A 363 -10.95 -17.34 11.67
CA PRO A 363 -12.07 -17.09 10.78
C PRO A 363 -13.44 -17.05 11.51
N LYS A 364 -13.45 -17.18 12.83
CA LYS A 364 -14.68 -17.24 13.65
C LYS A 364 -14.73 -16.16 14.71
N GLU A 365 -13.64 -15.43 14.94
CA GLU A 365 -13.60 -14.34 15.90
C GLU A 365 -14.22 -13.09 15.29
N THR A 366 -15.23 -12.56 15.96
CA THR A 366 -15.85 -11.27 15.61
C THR A 366 -15.36 -10.19 16.55
N TRP A 367 -15.03 -9.03 16.00
CA TRP A 367 -14.58 -7.89 16.78
C TRP A 367 -14.96 -6.57 16.09
N THR A 368 -15.24 -5.55 16.91
CA THR A 368 -15.58 -4.22 16.41
C THR A 368 -14.38 -3.30 16.50
N VAL A 369 -14.11 -2.56 15.43
CA VAL A 369 -13.04 -1.54 15.42
C VAL A 369 -13.42 -0.43 16.39
N ALA A 370 -12.62 -0.25 17.40
CA ALA A 370 -12.81 0.74 18.46
C ALA A 370 -11.46 1.39 18.78
N LYS A 371 -11.51 2.55 19.43
CA LYS A 371 -10.32 3.33 19.77
C LYS A 371 -9.28 2.52 20.55
N GLU A 372 -9.75 1.59 21.39
CA GLU A 372 -8.92 0.76 22.27
C GLU A 372 -8.09 -0.30 21.52
N ASN A 373 -8.53 -0.68 20.31
CA ASN A 373 -7.83 -1.68 19.49
C ASN A 373 -7.14 -1.11 18.25
N ILE A 374 -7.16 0.22 18.09
CA ILE A 374 -6.44 0.94 17.01
C ILE A 374 -5.02 1.23 17.47
N LEU A 375 -4.03 0.73 16.71
CA LEU A 375 -2.60 0.92 17.00
C LEU A 375 -1.95 2.05 16.18
N TYR A 376 -2.66 2.64 15.24
CA TYR A 376 -2.16 3.80 14.50
C TYR A 376 -1.85 4.96 15.42
N LYS A 377 -0.72 5.61 15.24
CA LYS A 377 -0.34 6.79 16.04
C LYS A 377 -1.37 7.92 15.94
N CYS A 378 -2.00 8.08 14.79
CA CYS A 378 -3.05 9.08 14.59
C CYS A 378 -4.36 8.79 15.36
N GLY A 379 -4.55 7.58 15.93
CA GLY A 379 -5.56 7.22 16.91
C GLY A 379 -7.00 7.10 16.37
N TRP A 380 -7.19 6.87 15.06
CA TRP A 380 -8.51 6.67 14.45
C TRP A 380 -8.44 5.72 13.25
N SER A 381 -9.59 5.23 12.81
CA SER A 381 -9.74 4.40 11.60
C SER A 381 -10.98 4.78 10.81
N PRO A 382 -10.98 4.69 9.47
CA PRO A 382 -12.20 4.84 8.68
C PRO A 382 -13.20 3.70 8.92
N PHE A 383 -12.77 2.60 9.54
CA PHE A 383 -13.62 1.45 9.88
C PHE A 383 -14.14 1.47 11.34
N GLU A 384 -13.92 2.54 12.08
CA GLU A 384 -14.36 2.67 13.47
C GLU A 384 -15.88 2.43 13.59
N GLY A 385 -16.28 1.51 14.48
CA GLY A 385 -17.65 1.03 14.64
C GLY A 385 -18.05 -0.14 13.73
N TYR A 386 -17.20 -0.54 12.75
CA TYR A 386 -17.48 -1.71 11.93
C TYR A 386 -17.07 -2.99 12.65
N THR A 387 -17.90 -4.04 12.53
CA THR A 387 -17.63 -5.37 13.11
C THR A 387 -17.13 -6.31 12.02
N PHE A 388 -15.89 -6.75 12.13
CA PHE A 388 -15.27 -7.75 11.27
C PHE A 388 -15.50 -9.17 11.81
N HIS A 389 -15.53 -10.16 10.91
CA HIS A 389 -15.77 -11.58 11.21
C HIS A 389 -14.51 -12.44 11.09
N HIS A 390 -13.36 -11.82 10.99
CA HIS A 390 -12.05 -12.44 11.00
C HIS A 390 -11.13 -11.64 11.91
N ALA A 391 -10.23 -12.30 12.63
CA ALA A 391 -9.21 -11.62 13.43
C ALA A 391 -7.81 -12.14 13.10
N VAL A 392 -6.82 -11.27 13.12
CA VAL A 392 -5.41 -11.69 13.14
C VAL A 392 -5.12 -12.25 14.54
N TRP A 393 -4.86 -13.55 14.61
CA TRP A 393 -4.53 -14.21 15.87
C TRP A 393 -3.05 -14.12 16.19
N LYS A 394 -2.18 -14.46 15.23
CA LYS A 394 -0.72 -14.35 15.39
C LYS A 394 -0.05 -13.93 14.09
N THR A 395 1.00 -13.13 14.22
CA THR A 395 1.87 -12.74 13.10
C THR A 395 3.32 -13.08 13.44
N PHE A 396 4.00 -13.74 12.50
CA PHE A 396 5.41 -14.06 12.58
C PHE A 396 6.18 -13.27 11.53
N VAL A 397 7.25 -12.63 11.97
CA VAL A 397 8.20 -11.91 11.12
C VAL A 397 9.54 -12.60 11.20
N ASN A 398 10.08 -13.09 10.09
CA ASN A 398 11.34 -13.84 10.04
C ASN A 398 11.36 -15.03 11.02
N GLY A 399 10.20 -15.64 11.30
CA GLY A 399 10.03 -16.76 12.21
C GLY A 399 9.99 -16.38 13.69
N GLN A 400 9.93 -15.11 14.04
CA GLN A 400 9.73 -14.62 15.39
C GLN A 400 8.28 -14.15 15.56
N LEU A 401 7.66 -14.46 16.70
CA LEU A 401 6.30 -14.06 17.03
C LEU A 401 6.26 -12.56 17.29
N ALA A 402 5.80 -11.78 16.31
CA ALA A 402 5.74 -10.32 16.36
C ALA A 402 4.41 -9.80 16.92
N TYR A 403 3.32 -10.54 16.72
CA TYR A 403 2.00 -10.20 17.26
C TYR A 403 1.31 -11.46 17.78
N ASP A 404 0.73 -11.37 18.96
CA ASP A 404 0.00 -12.44 19.63
C ASP A 404 -1.30 -11.90 20.25
N ASN A 405 -2.41 -12.09 19.58
CA ASN A 405 -3.77 -11.84 20.06
C ASN A 405 -3.91 -10.55 20.87
N GLY A 406 -3.71 -9.41 20.21
CA GLY A 406 -3.81 -8.07 20.82
C GLY A 406 -2.47 -7.49 21.34
N ARG A 407 -1.39 -8.27 21.35
CA ARG A 407 -0.09 -7.83 21.89
C ARG A 407 1.00 -7.85 20.83
N VAL A 408 1.65 -6.72 20.64
CA VAL A 408 2.86 -6.62 19.81
C VAL A 408 4.08 -6.94 20.66
N ASN A 409 4.99 -7.75 20.12
CA ASN A 409 6.29 -8.01 20.71
C ASN A 409 7.33 -7.01 20.19
N ASP A 410 7.64 -6.01 20.99
CA ASP A 410 8.57 -4.93 20.66
C ASP A 410 10.05 -5.35 20.62
N GLU A 411 10.38 -6.58 21.00
CA GLU A 411 11.74 -7.13 20.90
C GLU A 411 12.04 -7.67 19.49
N VAL A 412 11.01 -7.97 18.71
CA VAL A 412 11.16 -8.40 17.32
C VAL A 412 11.67 -7.24 16.46
N ARG A 413 12.62 -7.55 15.58
CA ARG A 413 13.11 -6.60 14.56
C ARG A 413 12.90 -7.17 13.18
N GLY A 414 12.30 -6.34 12.34
CA GLY A 414 12.19 -6.59 10.91
C GLY A 414 13.57 -6.55 10.24
N MET A 415 13.62 -7.01 9.02
CA MET A 415 14.80 -6.99 8.18
C MET A 415 14.56 -6.10 6.96
N GLU A 416 15.61 -5.47 6.46
CA GLU A 416 15.59 -4.83 5.15
C GLU A 416 15.18 -5.84 4.07
N ALA A 417 14.15 -5.55 3.30
CA ALA A 417 13.79 -6.36 2.15
C ALA A 417 14.85 -6.23 1.04
N ARG A 418 15.19 -7.34 0.40
CA ARG A 418 16.16 -7.40 -0.70
C ARG A 418 15.48 -7.79 -2.00
N TYR A 419 16.00 -7.30 -3.11
CA TYR A 419 15.45 -7.44 -4.45
C TYR A 419 16.43 -8.15 -5.37
N ARG A 420 15.90 -8.96 -6.33
CA ARG A 420 16.70 -9.72 -7.31
C ARG A 420 16.77 -9.01 -8.65
#